data_a2f74d10f7061d57d2c4411fc64617a6
#
_entry.id   a2f74d10f7061d57d2c4411fc64617a6
#
_cell.length_a   1.000
_cell.length_b   1.000
_cell.length_c   1.000
_cell.angle_alpha   90.00
_cell.angle_beta   90.00
_cell.angle_gamma   90.00
#
_symmetry.space_group_name_H-M   'P 1'
#
loop_
_entity.id
_entity.type
_entity.pdbx_description
1 polymer ?
#
loop_
_entity_poly.entity_id
_entity_poly.type
_entity_poly.pdbx_seq_one_letter_code
_entity_poly.pdbx_strand_id
1 'polypeptide(L)' 'MTRIGVYPGTFDPITLGHMDIIRRGAKLVDRLVVGVTTNASKSPMFSIEERMASVQREVAGVDGDIEVVSFD' A
#
# COMPACT_ATOMS: atom_id res chain seq x y z
N MET A 1 19.56 -11.81 7.14
CA MET A 1 18.41 -11.41 7.98
C MET A 1 17.35 -10.77 7.09
N THR A 2 16.12 -11.23 7.21
CA THR A 2 15.03 -10.70 6.41
C THR A 2 14.49 -9.40 7.03
N ARG A 3 14.40 -8.35 6.22
CA ARG A 3 13.85 -7.08 6.65
C ARG A 3 12.44 -6.94 6.06
N ILE A 4 11.48 -6.67 6.93
CA ILE A 4 10.10 -6.47 6.52
C ILE A 4 9.69 -5.06 6.92
N GLY A 5 9.28 -4.28 5.93
CA GLY A 5 8.77 -2.94 6.17
C GLY A 5 7.26 -2.93 6.07
N VAL A 6 6.61 -2.01 6.78
CA VAL A 6 5.16 -1.84 6.74
C VAL A 6 4.86 -0.39 6.42
N TYR A 7 4.01 -0.17 5.43
CA TYR A 7 3.57 1.17 5.05
C TYR A 7 2.04 1.21 5.14
N PRO A 8 1.50 1.72 6.23
CA PRO A 8 0.05 1.81 6.42
C PRO A 8 -0.50 3.11 5.85
N GLY A 9 -1.72 3.09 5.40
CA GLY A 9 -2.38 4.30 4.91
C GLY A 9 -3.82 4.04 4.52
N THR A 10 -4.52 5.12 4.19
CA THR A 10 -5.89 5.05 3.73
C THR A 10 -5.96 4.74 2.24
N PHE A 11 -5.09 5.35 1.46
CA PHE A 11 -5.01 5.16 0.00
C PHE A 11 -6.37 5.37 -0.68
N ASP A 12 -6.92 6.55 -0.49
CA ASP A 12 -8.28 6.87 -0.93
C ASP A 12 -8.32 8.14 -1.79
N PRO A 13 -7.78 8.12 -3.03
CA PRO A 13 -7.06 7.01 -3.69
C PRO A 13 -5.56 7.01 -3.41
N ILE A 14 -4.89 5.99 -3.93
CA ILE A 14 -3.43 5.99 -3.95
C ILE A 14 -2.94 7.10 -4.90
N THR A 15 -1.86 7.77 -4.51
CA THR A 15 -1.32 8.91 -5.26
C THR A 15 0.10 8.64 -5.71
N LEU A 16 0.63 9.54 -6.55
CA LEU A 16 2.03 9.45 -6.98
C LEU A 16 3.00 9.58 -5.79
N GLY A 17 2.60 10.35 -4.76
CA GLY A 17 3.40 10.45 -3.53
C GLY A 17 3.47 9.14 -2.79
N HIS A 18 2.35 8.41 -2.71
CA HIS A 18 2.33 7.08 -2.13
C HIS A 18 3.23 6.13 -2.91
N MET A 19 3.15 6.19 -4.23
CA MET A 19 3.97 5.32 -5.09
C MET A 19 5.46 5.61 -4.94
N ASP A 20 5.84 6.86 -4.75
CA ASP A 20 7.23 7.22 -4.54
C ASP A 20 7.78 6.58 -3.26
N ILE A 21 7.00 6.65 -2.18
CA ILE A 21 7.37 6.05 -0.90
C ILE A 21 7.45 4.53 -1.03
N ILE A 22 6.50 3.93 -1.74
CA ILE A 22 6.47 2.47 -1.93
C ILE A 22 7.71 2.02 -2.71
N ARG A 23 8.06 2.72 -3.78
CA ARG A 23 9.25 2.38 -4.58
C ARG A 23 10.52 2.47 -3.76
N ARG A 24 10.66 3.52 -2.96
CA ARG A 24 11.83 3.70 -2.10
C ARG A 24 11.88 2.66 -1.01
N GLY A 25 10.74 2.39 -0.37
CA GLY A 25 10.65 1.38 0.69
C GLY A 25 10.98 0.00 0.19
N ALA A 26 10.50 -0.35 -1.00
CA ALA A 26 10.75 -1.67 -1.58
C ALA A 26 12.24 -1.94 -1.82
N LYS A 27 13.04 -0.89 -1.98
CA LYS A 27 14.49 -1.04 -2.15
C LYS A 27 15.23 -1.19 -0.83
N LEU A 28 14.61 -0.79 0.28
CA LEU A 28 15.26 -0.79 1.59
C LEU A 28 15.00 -2.05 2.39
N VAL A 29 13.99 -2.84 2.00
CA VAL A 29 13.57 -4.02 2.75
C VAL A 29 13.45 -5.20 1.80
N ASP A 30 13.42 -6.40 2.37
CA ASP A 30 13.26 -7.63 1.58
C ASP A 30 11.80 -7.85 1.21
N ARG A 31 10.89 -7.44 2.07
CA ARG A 31 9.44 -7.46 1.78
C ARG A 31 8.81 -6.19 2.32
N LEU A 32 7.98 -5.56 1.51
CA LEU A 32 7.22 -4.40 1.91
C LEU A 32 5.74 -4.78 2.00
N VAL A 33 5.14 -4.56 3.16
CA VAL A 33 3.71 -4.80 3.36
C VAL A 33 3.01 -3.46 3.31
N VAL A 34 2.14 -3.28 2.32
CA VAL A 34 1.33 -2.07 2.19
C VAL A 34 -0.01 -2.36 2.85
N GLY A 35 -0.29 -1.68 3.95
CA GLY A 35 -1.50 -1.89 4.72
C GLY A 35 -2.55 -0.83 4.42
N VAL A 36 -3.70 -1.27 3.90
CA VAL A 36 -4.81 -0.36 3.59
C VAL A 36 -5.80 -0.43 4.74
N THR A 37 -6.02 0.70 5.41
CA THR A 37 -6.90 0.68 6.59
C THR A 37 -8.36 0.59 6.17
N THR A 38 -9.10 -0.29 6.87
CA THR A 38 -10.54 -0.37 6.74
C THR A 38 -11.22 0.73 7.53
N ASN A 39 -10.53 1.24 8.55
CA ASN A 39 -11.05 2.30 9.42
C ASN A 39 -10.66 3.67 8.87
N ALA A 40 -11.16 3.95 7.66
CA ALA A 40 -10.90 5.22 6.98
C ALA A 40 -11.76 6.34 7.59
N SER A 41 -11.69 7.52 6.97
CA SER A 41 -12.52 8.66 7.38
C SER A 41 -14.01 8.30 7.28
N LYS A 42 -14.86 9.15 7.88
CA LYS A 42 -16.32 8.92 7.90
C LYS A 42 -16.93 8.84 6.51
N SER A 43 -16.29 9.46 5.52
CA SER A 43 -16.81 9.48 4.15
C SER A 43 -15.70 9.12 3.18
N PRO A 44 -15.30 7.84 3.15
CA PRO A 44 -14.26 7.44 2.21
C PRO A 44 -14.76 7.60 0.78
N MET A 45 -13.85 8.00 -0.11
CA MET A 45 -14.15 8.21 -1.52
C MET A 45 -14.41 6.88 -2.21
N PHE A 46 -13.65 5.85 -1.84
CA PHE A 46 -13.74 4.51 -2.42
C PHE A 46 -13.90 3.47 -1.32
N SER A 47 -14.57 2.36 -1.65
CA SER A 47 -14.70 1.23 -0.74
C SER A 47 -13.34 0.60 -0.45
N ILE A 48 -13.26 -0.23 0.59
CA ILE A 48 -12.01 -0.93 0.91
C ILE A 48 -11.60 -1.84 -0.26
N GLU A 49 -12.56 -2.51 -0.91
CA GLU A 49 -12.29 -3.37 -2.05
C GLU A 49 -11.72 -2.58 -3.23
N GLU A 50 -12.28 -1.42 -3.50
CA GLU A 50 -11.80 -0.55 -4.58
C GLU A 50 -10.40 -0.02 -4.28
N ARG A 51 -10.15 0.38 -3.04
CA ARG A 51 -8.84 0.88 -2.62
C ARG A 51 -7.78 -0.22 -2.66
N MET A 52 -8.13 -1.42 -2.21
CA MET A 52 -7.22 -2.57 -2.27
C MET A 52 -6.85 -2.90 -3.72
N ALA A 53 -7.86 -2.98 -4.59
CA ALA A 53 -7.64 -3.29 -6.00
C ALA A 53 -6.76 -2.23 -6.68
N SER A 54 -7.00 -0.96 -6.35
CA SER A 54 -6.24 0.15 -6.90
C SER A 54 -4.77 0.08 -6.49
N VAL A 55 -4.52 -0.17 -5.21
CA VAL A 55 -3.15 -0.30 -4.69
C VAL A 55 -2.45 -1.49 -5.34
N GLN A 56 -3.12 -2.63 -5.41
CA GLN A 56 -2.55 -3.84 -6.03
C GLN A 56 -2.17 -3.60 -7.49
N ARG A 57 -3.01 -2.89 -8.23
CA ARG A 57 -2.75 -2.58 -9.63
C ARG A 57 -1.52 -1.68 -9.78
N GLU A 58 -1.42 -0.65 -8.92
CA GLU A 58 -0.32 0.31 -9.01
C GLU A 58 1.01 -0.31 -8.60
N VAL A 59 1.03 -1.16 -7.58
CA VAL A 59 2.30 -1.74 -7.12
C VAL A 59 2.77 -2.91 -8.00
N ALA A 60 1.91 -3.43 -8.86
CA ALA A 60 2.26 -4.54 -9.74
C ALA A 60 3.46 -4.21 -10.64
N GLY A 61 3.68 -2.93 -10.95
CA GLY A 61 4.80 -2.50 -11.76
C GLY A 61 6.07 -2.16 -10.98
N VAL A 62 6.06 -2.31 -9.67
CA VAL A 62 7.21 -1.97 -8.83
C VAL A 62 8.05 -3.22 -8.59
N ASP A 63 9.38 -3.09 -8.80
CA ASP A 63 10.31 -4.18 -8.50
C ASP A 63 10.38 -4.41 -7.00
N GLY A 64 10.29 -5.66 -6.58
CA GLY A 64 10.41 -6.03 -5.19
C GLY A 64 9.27 -6.92 -4.74
N ASP A 65 9.38 -7.41 -3.51
CA ASP A 65 8.37 -8.25 -2.90
C ASP A 65 7.41 -7.35 -2.12
N ILE A 66 6.25 -7.09 -2.70
CA ILE A 66 5.26 -6.19 -2.11
C ILE A 66 3.97 -6.97 -1.88
N GLU A 67 3.49 -6.93 -0.66
CA GLU A 67 2.23 -7.54 -0.27
C GLU A 67 1.24 -6.45 0.12
N VAL A 68 0.00 -6.53 -0.37
CA VAL A 68 -1.05 -5.57 -0.04
C VAL A 68 -2.05 -6.26 0.87
N VAL A 69 -2.30 -5.68 2.04
CA VAL A 69 -3.22 -6.25 3.01
C VAL A 69 -4.18 -5.17 3.50
N SER A 70 -5.31 -5.58 4.05
CA SER A 70 -6.21 -4.66 4.74
C SER A 70 -6.06 -4.87 6.24
N PHE A 71 -6.34 -3.81 7.01
CA PHE A 71 -6.29 -3.88 8.46
C PHE A 71 -7.23 -2.83 9.06
N ASP A 72 -7.61 -3.05 10.30
CA ASP A 72 -8.48 -2.10 11.03
C ASP A 72 -7.68 -1.00 11.70
#